data_47d9ea5e75ff66bf5f53a84ff6cb0b6b
#
_entry.id   47d9ea5e75ff66bf5f53a84ff6cb0b6b
#
_cell.length_a   1.000
_cell.length_b   1.000
_cell.length_c   1.000
_cell.angle_alpha   90.00
_cell.angle_beta   90.00
_cell.angle_gamma   90.00
#
_symmetry.space_group_name_H-M   'P 1'
#
loop_
_entity.id
_entity.type
_entity.pdbx_description
1 polymer ?
#
loop_
_entity_poly.entity_id
_entity_poly.type
_entity_poly.pdbx_seq_one_letter_code
_entity_poly.pdbx_strand_id
1 'polypeptide(L)'
;SHTLSISDNGIGMTAEEVVENIGTIAKSGTKAFLEQLQRTKEENAAVDEKELIGQFGVGFYSAFMVAEKVTILTRKAGDKQGIRWESTGDGSYTIEDAEKETRGTTVTIHLAKEFTEGETDYTDTFVLESLVKKYSDYVRYPIRMNVTTEEMPRDDEGKIIEGAEKIKKTELRTLNSMQPLWTRAKSEIKPEEYNDFFRDQFHEWEAPMEVFHTKAEGTVEYTALLEIPARAPFNLYQAD
;
A
#
# COMPACT_ATOMS: atom_id res chain seq x y z
N SER A 1 -12.65 -6.68 16.82
CA SER A 1 -11.24 -6.79 17.22
C SER A 1 -10.50 -5.60 16.61
N HIS A 2 -9.68 -4.92 17.39
CA HIS A 2 -8.88 -3.78 16.97
C HIS A 2 -7.60 -4.26 16.25
N THR A 3 -7.77 -4.88 15.07
CA THR A 3 -6.65 -5.45 14.32
C THR A 3 -6.67 -4.99 12.87
N LEU A 4 -5.50 -4.68 12.34
CA LEU A 4 -5.26 -4.45 10.92
C LEU A 4 -4.35 -5.57 10.40
N SER A 5 -4.81 -6.30 9.38
CA SER A 5 -4.05 -7.38 8.76
C SER A 5 -3.68 -7.03 7.31
N ILE A 6 -2.41 -7.18 6.97
CA ILE A 6 -1.87 -6.97 5.63
C ILE A 6 -1.28 -8.29 5.16
N SER A 7 -1.77 -8.80 4.03
CA SER A 7 -1.37 -10.10 3.50
C SER A 7 -0.81 -9.97 2.09
N ASP A 8 0.26 -10.70 1.82
CA ASP A 8 0.83 -10.87 0.48
C ASP A 8 0.86 -12.35 0.06
N ASN A 9 1.03 -12.58 -1.22
CA ASN A 9 1.24 -13.90 -1.81
C ASN A 9 2.68 -14.08 -2.33
N GLY A 10 3.62 -13.38 -1.72
CA GLY A 10 5.04 -13.42 -2.05
C GLY A 10 5.71 -14.77 -1.77
N ILE A 11 7.03 -14.76 -1.70
CA ILE A 11 7.82 -15.97 -1.48
C ILE A 11 7.63 -16.57 -0.07
N GLY A 12 7.24 -15.75 0.91
CA GLY A 12 7.20 -16.15 2.32
C GLY A 12 8.58 -16.36 2.94
N MET A 13 8.61 -16.83 4.18
CA MET A 13 9.85 -17.00 4.96
C MET A 13 9.86 -18.33 5.71
N THR A 14 11.06 -18.92 5.90
CA THR A 14 11.31 -20.02 6.84
C THR A 14 11.47 -19.45 8.27
N ALA A 15 11.55 -20.32 9.28
CA ALA A 15 11.81 -19.91 10.64
C ALA A 15 13.14 -19.17 10.80
N GLU A 16 14.18 -19.67 10.13
CA GLU A 16 15.51 -19.07 10.14
C GLU A 16 15.50 -17.69 9.50
N GLU A 17 14.80 -17.54 8.34
CA GLU A 17 14.66 -16.26 7.66
C GLU A 17 13.85 -15.25 8.48
N VAL A 18 12.83 -15.69 9.23
CA VAL A 18 12.10 -14.84 10.18
C VAL A 18 13.01 -14.33 11.29
N VAL A 19 13.79 -15.21 11.91
CA VAL A 19 14.77 -14.81 12.93
C VAL A 19 15.80 -13.84 12.37
N GLU A 20 16.29 -14.11 11.18
CA GLU A 20 17.35 -13.33 10.54
C GLU A 20 16.86 -11.93 10.08
N ASN A 21 15.68 -11.85 9.44
CA ASN A 21 15.20 -10.63 8.80
C ASN A 21 14.25 -9.81 9.69
N ILE A 22 13.56 -10.47 10.63
CA ILE A 22 12.57 -9.83 11.51
C ILE A 22 13.11 -9.73 12.94
N GLY A 23 13.84 -10.73 13.42
CA GLY A 23 14.45 -10.74 14.74
C GLY A 23 15.69 -9.85 14.87
N THR A 24 16.26 -9.37 13.76
CA THR A 24 17.48 -8.54 13.74
C THR A 24 17.19 -7.19 13.10
N ILE A 25 17.36 -6.10 13.87
CA ILE A 25 17.14 -4.72 13.40
C ILE A 25 18.05 -4.40 12.21
N ALA A 26 17.50 -3.70 11.21
CA ALA A 26 18.20 -3.22 10.01
C ALA A 26 18.79 -4.32 9.10
N LYS A 27 18.29 -5.54 9.16
CA LYS A 27 18.61 -6.60 8.20
C LYS A 27 17.50 -6.74 7.17
N SER A 28 17.83 -6.68 5.88
CA SER A 28 16.87 -6.77 4.78
C SER A 28 17.11 -8.01 3.93
N GLY A 29 16.11 -8.88 3.85
CA GLY A 29 16.11 -10.03 2.92
C GLY A 29 16.16 -9.60 1.45
N THR A 30 15.67 -8.41 1.13
CA THR A 30 15.74 -7.81 -0.21
C THR A 30 17.18 -7.58 -0.65
N LYS A 31 18.05 -7.11 0.27
CA LYS A 31 19.47 -6.90 -0.02
C LYS A 31 20.17 -8.22 -0.33
N ALA A 32 19.97 -9.25 0.48
CA ALA A 32 20.54 -10.57 0.25
C ALA A 32 20.05 -11.18 -1.07
N PHE A 33 18.78 -11.00 -1.41
CA PHE A 33 18.19 -11.44 -2.66
C PHE A 33 18.81 -10.72 -3.88
N LEU A 34 19.01 -9.40 -3.80
CA LEU A 34 19.70 -8.64 -4.83
C LEU A 34 21.14 -9.10 -5.05
N GLU A 35 21.88 -9.32 -3.97
CA GLU A 35 23.25 -9.84 -4.04
C GLU A 35 23.30 -11.24 -4.69
N GLN A 36 22.31 -12.09 -4.39
CA GLN A 36 22.20 -13.42 -5.01
C GLN A 36 21.85 -13.30 -6.50
N LEU A 37 20.92 -12.42 -6.87
CA LEU A 37 20.59 -12.16 -8.29
C LEU A 37 21.79 -11.59 -9.07
N GLN A 38 22.57 -10.71 -8.47
CA GLN A 38 23.80 -10.19 -9.10
C GLN A 38 24.83 -11.28 -9.36
N ARG A 39 24.95 -12.26 -8.45
CA ARG A 39 25.83 -13.42 -8.63
C ARG A 39 25.34 -14.39 -9.71
N THR A 40 24.01 -14.48 -9.92
CA THR A 40 23.39 -15.33 -10.95
C THR A 40 23.17 -14.61 -12.29
N LYS A 41 23.52 -13.32 -12.41
CA LYS A 41 23.41 -12.52 -13.66
C LYS A 41 24.26 -13.00 -14.84
N GLU A 42 25.05 -14.06 -14.69
CA GLU A 42 25.67 -14.71 -15.85
C GLU A 42 24.70 -15.51 -16.73
N GLU A 43 23.43 -15.72 -16.30
CA GLU A 43 22.40 -16.42 -17.06
C GLU A 43 21.03 -15.70 -17.03
N ASN A 44 20.84 -14.73 -17.93
CA ASN A 44 19.55 -14.36 -18.55
C ASN A 44 18.30 -14.05 -17.71
N ALA A 45 18.34 -13.21 -16.68
CA ALA A 45 17.12 -12.54 -16.21
C ALA A 45 17.43 -11.13 -15.72
N ALA A 46 17.07 -10.13 -16.51
CA ALA A 46 17.07 -8.74 -16.08
C ALA A 46 15.91 -8.50 -15.08
N VAL A 47 16.17 -8.71 -13.79
CA VAL A 47 15.30 -8.16 -12.75
C VAL A 47 15.68 -6.69 -12.59
N ASP A 48 14.73 -5.80 -12.82
CA ASP A 48 14.95 -4.36 -12.61
C ASP A 48 15.11 -4.14 -11.09
N GLU A 49 16.34 -3.84 -10.66
CA GLU A 49 16.68 -3.56 -9.25
C GLU A 49 15.85 -2.40 -8.68
N LYS A 50 15.30 -1.53 -9.54
CA LYS A 50 14.42 -0.42 -9.16
C LYS A 50 13.02 -0.87 -8.73
N GLU A 51 12.68 -2.14 -8.97
CA GLU A 51 11.36 -2.70 -8.63
C GLU A 51 11.27 -3.24 -7.20
N LEU A 52 12.39 -3.39 -6.50
CA LEU A 52 12.42 -3.97 -5.17
C LEU A 52 12.26 -2.90 -4.07
N ILE A 53 11.33 -3.16 -3.14
CA ILE A 53 11.01 -2.33 -1.99
C ILE A 53 11.66 -2.94 -0.74
N GLY A 54 11.99 -2.12 0.26
CA GLY A 54 12.47 -2.61 1.57
C GLY A 54 13.98 -2.79 1.67
N GLN A 55 14.75 -1.89 1.09
CA GLN A 55 16.22 -1.98 1.06
C GLN A 55 16.89 -1.86 2.45
N PHE A 56 16.28 -1.15 3.39
CA PHE A 56 16.90 -0.81 4.68
C PHE A 56 16.53 -1.75 5.83
N GLY A 57 15.52 -2.62 5.67
CA GLY A 57 15.09 -3.58 6.69
C GLY A 57 14.50 -2.96 7.97
N VAL A 58 14.06 -1.69 7.93
CA VAL A 58 13.54 -0.99 9.12
C VAL A 58 12.04 -0.71 9.06
N GLY A 59 11.41 -0.79 7.88
CA GLY A 59 10.00 -0.44 7.69
C GLY A 59 9.05 -1.27 8.55
N PHE A 60 9.35 -2.55 8.74
CA PHE A 60 8.53 -3.44 9.56
C PHE A 60 8.38 -2.94 11.01
N TYR A 61 9.46 -2.41 11.59
CA TYR A 61 9.44 -1.98 13.00
C TYR A 61 8.55 -0.78 13.27
N SER A 62 8.19 -0.02 12.23
CA SER A 62 7.22 1.08 12.37
C SER A 62 5.84 0.60 12.81
N ALA A 63 5.49 -0.68 12.61
CA ALA A 63 4.25 -1.26 13.10
C ALA A 63 4.12 -1.16 14.64
N PHE A 64 5.23 -1.24 15.38
CA PHE A 64 5.22 -1.12 16.84
C PHE A 64 4.94 0.30 17.35
N MET A 65 4.96 1.32 16.49
CA MET A 65 4.55 2.67 16.88
C MET A 65 3.04 2.79 17.14
N VAL A 66 2.26 1.86 16.58
CA VAL A 66 0.78 1.87 16.67
C VAL A 66 0.20 0.59 17.27
N ALA A 67 1.04 -0.40 17.54
CA ALA A 67 0.65 -1.74 17.97
C ALA A 67 0.98 -2.02 19.42
N GLU A 68 0.05 -2.66 20.13
CA GLU A 68 0.35 -3.37 21.38
C GLU A 68 1.08 -4.70 21.13
N LYS A 69 0.81 -5.31 19.96
CA LYS A 69 1.38 -6.58 19.53
C LYS A 69 1.36 -6.70 18.01
N VAL A 70 2.39 -7.32 17.45
CA VAL A 70 2.46 -7.68 16.04
C VAL A 70 2.60 -9.19 15.90
N THR A 71 1.78 -9.77 15.04
CA THR A 71 1.84 -11.19 14.68
C THR A 71 2.16 -11.33 13.21
N ILE A 72 3.13 -12.17 12.87
CA ILE A 72 3.44 -12.56 11.49
C ILE A 72 3.09 -14.03 11.32
N LEU A 73 2.31 -14.33 10.28
CA LEU A 73 2.05 -15.69 9.84
C LEU A 73 2.60 -15.82 8.41
N THR A 74 3.63 -16.65 8.24
CA THR A 74 4.32 -16.79 6.94
C THR A 74 4.52 -18.24 6.56
N ARG A 75 4.53 -18.53 5.26
CA ARG A 75 4.90 -19.84 4.71
C ARG A 75 5.72 -19.63 3.44
N LYS A 76 6.92 -20.19 3.42
CA LYS A 76 7.80 -20.12 2.26
C LYS A 76 7.26 -20.95 1.09
N ALA A 77 7.49 -20.46 -0.12
CA ALA A 77 7.16 -21.20 -1.34
C ALA A 77 7.92 -22.53 -1.38
N GLY A 78 7.18 -23.62 -1.59
CA GLY A 78 7.72 -24.98 -1.58
C GLY A 78 7.62 -25.70 -0.22
N ASP A 79 7.48 -24.97 0.88
CA ASP A 79 7.33 -25.55 2.20
C ASP A 79 5.88 -25.93 2.49
N LYS A 80 5.72 -26.97 3.32
CA LYS A 80 4.39 -27.40 3.81
C LYS A 80 3.99 -26.72 5.12
N GLN A 81 5.00 -26.36 5.94
CA GLN A 81 4.84 -25.80 7.27
C GLN A 81 4.87 -24.29 7.20
N GLY A 82 3.92 -23.63 7.85
CA GLY A 82 3.93 -22.19 8.11
C GLY A 82 4.56 -21.90 9.47
N ILE A 83 4.95 -20.64 9.67
CA ILE A 83 5.60 -20.12 10.86
C ILE A 83 4.80 -18.94 11.38
N ARG A 84 4.56 -18.95 12.69
CA ARG A 84 4.00 -17.82 13.42
C ARG A 84 5.09 -17.18 14.28
N TRP A 85 5.26 -15.90 14.12
CA TRP A 85 6.11 -15.04 14.94
C TRP A 85 5.24 -14.00 15.63
N GLU A 86 5.56 -13.68 16.87
CA GLU A 86 4.79 -12.73 17.66
C GLU A 86 5.68 -11.94 18.61
N SER A 87 5.46 -10.63 18.71
CA SER A 87 6.18 -9.74 19.63
C SER A 87 5.30 -8.58 20.08
N THR A 88 5.56 -8.08 21.29
CA THR A 88 5.02 -6.85 21.87
C THR A 88 5.96 -5.66 21.75
N GLY A 89 7.12 -5.84 21.06
CA GLY A 89 8.10 -4.77 20.88
C GLY A 89 9.01 -4.51 22.08
N ASP A 90 9.00 -5.36 23.08
CA ASP A 90 9.81 -5.28 24.31
C ASP A 90 11.24 -5.86 24.16
N GLY A 91 11.63 -6.22 22.94
CA GLY A 91 12.91 -6.85 22.61
C GLY A 91 12.86 -8.37 22.66
N SER A 92 11.70 -8.97 22.96
CA SER A 92 11.47 -10.41 22.90
C SER A 92 10.45 -10.78 21.83
N TYR A 93 10.50 -12.03 21.38
CA TYR A 93 9.50 -12.60 20.47
C TYR A 93 9.33 -14.09 20.70
N THR A 94 8.22 -14.61 20.26
CA THR A 94 7.98 -16.06 20.16
C THR A 94 7.94 -16.48 18.70
N ILE A 95 8.37 -17.70 18.43
CA ILE A 95 8.29 -18.33 17.12
C ILE A 95 7.80 -19.76 17.26
N GLU A 96 6.84 -20.15 16.46
CA GLU A 96 6.23 -21.48 16.52
C GLU A 96 5.77 -21.93 15.14
N ASP A 97 5.63 -23.24 14.97
CA ASP A 97 5.01 -23.81 13.78
C ASP A 97 3.53 -23.45 13.73
N ALA A 98 3.04 -23.12 12.56
CA ALA A 98 1.63 -22.77 12.35
C ALA A 98 1.12 -23.27 11.01
N GLU A 99 -0.19 -23.46 10.92
CA GLU A 99 -0.85 -23.79 9.67
C GLU A 99 -1.06 -22.53 8.82
N LYS A 100 -0.66 -22.58 7.56
CA LYS A 100 -0.98 -21.57 6.56
C LYS A 100 -1.14 -22.25 5.19
N GLU A 101 -2.32 -22.18 4.61
CA GLU A 101 -2.66 -22.91 3.38
C GLU A 101 -1.89 -22.44 2.16
N THR A 102 -1.60 -21.15 2.07
CA THR A 102 -0.92 -20.54 0.92
C THR A 102 0.44 -19.98 1.29
N ARG A 103 1.35 -19.90 0.32
CA ARG A 103 2.61 -19.18 0.49
C ARG A 103 2.36 -17.68 0.72
N GLY A 104 3.39 -16.98 1.20
CA GLY A 104 3.37 -15.54 1.44
C GLY A 104 3.29 -15.20 2.91
N THR A 105 3.08 -13.94 3.23
CA THR A 105 3.12 -13.41 4.58
C THR A 105 1.85 -12.65 4.93
N THR A 106 1.38 -12.83 6.16
CA THR A 106 0.33 -12.01 6.76
C THR A 106 0.90 -11.35 8.00
N VAL A 107 0.90 -10.03 8.02
CA VAL A 107 1.24 -9.23 9.19
C VAL A 107 -0.05 -8.75 9.83
N THR A 108 -0.28 -9.08 11.08
CA THR A 108 -1.43 -8.61 11.85
C THR A 108 -0.95 -7.68 12.95
N ILE A 109 -1.41 -6.44 12.90
CA ILE A 109 -1.13 -5.37 13.84
C ILE A 109 -2.30 -5.32 14.82
N HIS A 110 -2.06 -5.61 16.09
CA HIS A 110 -3.03 -5.41 17.16
C HIS A 110 -2.89 -3.97 17.63
N LEU A 111 -3.77 -3.12 17.16
CA LEU A 111 -3.70 -1.67 17.39
C LEU A 111 -3.93 -1.33 18.86
N ALA A 112 -3.13 -0.42 19.39
CA ALA A 112 -3.36 0.16 20.70
C ALA A 112 -4.63 1.01 20.69
N LYS A 113 -5.31 1.12 21.83
CA LYS A 113 -6.62 1.76 21.94
C LYS A 113 -6.65 3.21 21.45
N GLU A 114 -5.58 3.94 21.63
CA GLU A 114 -5.45 5.31 21.17
C GLU A 114 -5.55 5.46 19.64
N PHE A 115 -5.27 4.38 18.89
CA PHE A 115 -5.36 4.34 17.43
C PHE A 115 -6.67 3.74 16.89
N THR A 116 -7.62 3.42 17.77
CA THR A 116 -8.94 2.88 17.39
C THR A 116 -10.09 3.63 18.07
N GLU A 117 -9.85 4.29 19.21
CA GLU A 117 -10.82 5.04 19.98
C GLU A 117 -10.45 6.54 20.10
N GLY A 118 -9.33 6.97 19.44
CA GLY A 118 -8.84 8.34 19.43
C GLY A 118 -9.47 9.21 18.33
N GLU A 119 -8.79 10.32 17.97
CA GLU A 119 -9.23 11.22 16.89
C GLU A 119 -9.28 10.55 15.53
N THR A 120 -8.42 9.56 15.31
CA THR A 120 -8.36 8.78 14.05
C THR A 120 -8.47 7.30 14.37
N ASP A 121 -9.48 6.66 13.79
CA ASP A 121 -9.66 5.21 13.87
C ASP A 121 -9.00 4.54 12.67
N TYR A 122 -7.87 3.85 12.89
CA TYR A 122 -7.14 3.12 11.85
C TYR A 122 -7.79 1.76 11.49
N THR A 123 -8.98 1.45 12.02
CA THR A 123 -9.83 0.36 11.54
C THR A 123 -10.91 0.84 10.58
N ASP A 124 -11.06 2.15 10.43
CA ASP A 124 -12.02 2.76 9.51
C ASP A 124 -11.56 2.61 8.05
N THR A 125 -12.47 2.18 7.19
CA THR A 125 -12.22 1.94 5.77
C THR A 125 -11.76 3.20 5.03
N PHE A 126 -12.40 4.34 5.29
CA PHE A 126 -12.08 5.60 4.63
C PHE A 126 -10.70 6.12 5.02
N VAL A 127 -10.33 5.97 6.30
CA VAL A 127 -8.98 6.31 6.79
C VAL A 127 -7.93 5.47 6.07
N LEU A 128 -8.15 4.14 5.97
CA LEU A 128 -7.22 3.25 5.28
C LEU A 128 -7.11 3.55 3.78
N GLU A 129 -8.22 3.82 3.09
CA GLU A 129 -8.23 4.25 1.69
C GLU A 129 -7.40 5.52 1.49
N SER A 130 -7.58 6.51 2.35
CA SER A 130 -6.85 7.78 2.31
C SER A 130 -5.35 7.59 2.54
N LEU A 131 -4.96 6.74 3.50
CA LEU A 131 -3.55 6.42 3.76
C LEU A 131 -2.90 5.70 2.58
N VAL A 132 -3.58 4.73 1.97
CA VAL A 132 -3.06 4.03 0.78
C VAL A 132 -2.89 5.02 -0.37
N LYS A 133 -3.87 5.87 -0.63
CA LYS A 133 -3.79 6.91 -1.65
C LYS A 133 -2.62 7.86 -1.41
N LYS A 134 -2.46 8.34 -0.20
CA LYS A 134 -1.42 9.32 0.13
C LYS A 134 0.00 8.77 0.08
N TYR A 135 0.22 7.54 0.57
CA TYR A 135 1.57 7.03 0.80
C TYR A 135 1.96 5.84 -0.08
N SER A 136 1.00 5.17 -0.72
CA SER A 136 1.22 3.91 -1.45
C SER A 136 0.51 3.84 -2.80
N ASP A 137 0.02 4.97 -3.32
CA ASP A 137 -0.78 5.00 -4.54
C ASP A 137 -0.03 4.40 -5.75
N TYR A 138 1.28 4.61 -5.81
CA TYR A 138 2.12 4.19 -6.93
C TYR A 138 2.94 2.92 -6.67
N VAL A 139 2.62 2.19 -5.59
CA VAL A 139 3.13 0.82 -5.42
C VAL A 139 2.64 -0.03 -6.58
N ARG A 140 3.56 -0.69 -7.30
CA ARG A 140 3.26 -1.44 -8.55
C ARG A 140 2.35 -2.65 -8.38
N TYR A 141 2.12 -3.09 -7.15
CA TYR A 141 1.23 -4.19 -6.81
C TYR A 141 -0.12 -3.67 -6.35
N PRO A 142 -1.24 -4.34 -6.72
CA PRO A 142 -2.56 -3.92 -6.27
C PRO A 142 -2.71 -4.10 -4.76
N ILE A 143 -3.00 -3.01 -4.07
CA ILE A 143 -3.39 -3.01 -2.66
C ILE A 143 -4.91 -3.12 -2.63
N ARG A 144 -5.41 -4.23 -2.10
CA ARG A 144 -6.84 -4.56 -2.12
C ARG A 144 -7.40 -4.65 -0.72
N MET A 145 -8.63 -4.21 -0.57
CA MET A 145 -9.38 -4.29 0.68
C MET A 145 -10.83 -4.65 0.41
N ASN A 146 -11.43 -5.45 1.30
CA ASN A 146 -12.87 -5.65 1.31
C ASN A 146 -13.54 -4.40 1.87
N VAL A 147 -14.29 -3.70 1.02
CA VAL A 147 -15.04 -2.49 1.40
C VAL A 147 -16.50 -2.85 1.51
N THR A 148 -17.07 -2.60 2.69
CA THR A 148 -18.50 -2.82 2.92
C THR A 148 -19.22 -1.48 2.83
N THR A 149 -20.11 -1.36 1.86
CA THR A 149 -21.00 -0.21 1.69
C THR A 149 -22.41 -0.56 2.15
N GLU A 150 -23.11 0.40 2.75
CA GLU A 150 -24.52 0.28 3.10
C GLU A 150 -25.35 1.08 2.09
N GLU A 151 -26.19 0.39 1.35
CA GLU A 151 -27.08 1.01 0.37
C GLU A 151 -28.54 0.89 0.83
N MET A 152 -29.30 1.97 0.65
CA MET A 152 -30.75 1.89 0.82
C MET A 152 -31.35 1.12 -0.36
N PRO A 153 -32.19 0.09 -0.09
CA PRO A 153 -32.87 -0.63 -1.17
C PRO A 153 -33.76 0.32 -1.98
N ARG A 154 -33.79 0.07 -3.30
CA ARG A 154 -34.59 0.82 -4.24
C ARG A 154 -35.62 -0.08 -4.89
N ASP A 155 -36.76 0.49 -5.24
CA ASP A 155 -37.81 -0.22 -6.02
C ASP A 155 -37.42 -0.33 -7.51
N ASP A 156 -38.30 -0.96 -8.31
CA ASP A 156 -38.09 -1.15 -9.74
C ASP A 156 -38.04 0.17 -10.53
N GLU A 157 -38.51 1.28 -9.95
CA GLU A 157 -38.45 2.63 -10.51
C GLU A 157 -37.21 3.40 -10.02
N GLY A 158 -36.34 2.79 -9.17
CA GLY A 158 -35.12 3.37 -8.64
C GLY A 158 -35.31 4.29 -7.44
N LYS A 159 -36.52 4.36 -6.85
CA LYS A 159 -36.82 5.14 -5.65
C LYS A 159 -36.42 4.37 -4.40
N ILE A 160 -35.94 5.10 -3.37
CA ILE A 160 -35.58 4.52 -2.08
C ILE A 160 -36.85 4.01 -1.40
N ILE A 161 -36.79 2.76 -0.92
CA ILE A 161 -37.87 2.15 -0.14
C ILE A 161 -37.73 2.63 1.31
N GLU A 162 -38.60 3.55 1.73
CA GLU A 162 -38.58 4.09 3.09
C GLU A 162 -38.91 3.00 4.12
N GLY A 163 -38.11 2.94 5.20
CA GLY A 163 -38.28 1.96 6.28
C GLY A 163 -37.70 0.58 6.00
N ALA A 164 -37.09 0.34 4.84
CA ALA A 164 -36.38 -0.89 4.59
C ALA A 164 -35.01 -0.90 5.26
N GLU A 165 -34.56 -2.07 5.69
CA GLU A 165 -33.20 -2.25 6.21
C GLU A 165 -32.16 -2.02 5.13
N LYS A 166 -31.06 -1.36 5.47
CA LYS A 166 -29.93 -1.13 4.57
C LYS A 166 -29.32 -2.46 4.14
N ILE A 167 -29.02 -2.57 2.85
CA ILE A 167 -28.34 -3.73 2.28
C ILE A 167 -26.84 -3.50 2.43
N LYS A 168 -26.15 -4.44 3.10
CA LYS A 168 -24.68 -4.45 3.18
C LYS A 168 -24.11 -5.16 1.96
N LYS A 169 -23.34 -4.45 1.16
CA LYS A 169 -22.62 -5.01 0.02
C LYS A 169 -21.13 -4.94 0.30
N THR A 170 -20.48 -6.09 0.30
CA THR A 170 -19.02 -6.17 0.43
C THR A 170 -18.40 -6.49 -0.91
N GLU A 171 -17.44 -5.68 -1.33
CA GLU A 171 -16.69 -5.88 -2.57
C GLU A 171 -15.18 -5.77 -2.32
N LEU A 172 -14.39 -6.56 -3.04
CA LEU A 172 -12.94 -6.45 -3.03
C LEU A 172 -12.52 -5.30 -3.96
N ARG A 173 -12.04 -4.21 -3.40
CA ARG A 173 -11.64 -3.01 -4.13
C ARG A 173 -10.12 -2.84 -4.16
N THR A 174 -9.58 -2.46 -5.32
CA THR A 174 -8.19 -2.02 -5.44
C THR A 174 -8.12 -0.54 -5.09
N LEU A 175 -7.27 -0.20 -4.12
CA LEU A 175 -7.20 1.13 -3.52
C LEU A 175 -6.19 2.05 -4.21
N ASN A 176 -5.11 1.48 -4.76
CA ASN A 176 -4.02 2.24 -5.34
C ASN A 176 -4.06 2.25 -6.87
N SER A 177 -3.42 3.26 -7.46
CA SER A 177 -3.34 3.44 -8.92
C SER A 177 -2.23 2.63 -9.57
N MET A 178 -1.25 2.13 -8.80
CA MET A 178 -0.09 1.34 -9.21
C MET A 178 0.88 2.05 -10.16
N GLN A 179 0.39 2.89 -11.05
CA GLN A 179 1.20 3.58 -12.04
C GLN A 179 0.95 5.09 -12.00
N PRO A 180 1.99 5.90 -11.78
CA PRO A 180 1.86 7.35 -11.84
C PRO A 180 1.38 7.83 -13.20
N LEU A 181 0.49 8.82 -13.21
CA LEU A 181 -0.09 9.36 -14.45
C LEU A 181 0.99 9.84 -15.42
N TRP A 182 2.03 10.49 -14.92
CA TRP A 182 3.14 11.03 -15.75
C TRP A 182 4.06 9.96 -16.36
N THR A 183 3.95 8.71 -15.96
CA THR A 183 4.73 7.60 -16.56
C THR A 183 3.98 6.90 -17.69
N ARG A 184 2.68 7.15 -17.84
CA ARG A 184 1.86 6.61 -18.93
C ARG A 184 2.11 7.39 -20.23
N ALA A 185 1.87 6.75 -21.37
CA ALA A 185 1.95 7.45 -22.65
C ALA A 185 0.84 8.53 -22.74
N LYS A 186 1.21 9.75 -23.16
CA LYS A 186 0.25 10.86 -23.27
C LYS A 186 -0.96 10.52 -24.14
N SER A 187 -0.77 9.66 -25.16
CA SER A 187 -1.83 9.21 -26.06
C SER A 187 -2.86 8.28 -25.41
N GLU A 188 -2.54 7.72 -24.24
CA GLU A 188 -3.40 6.79 -23.49
C GLU A 188 -4.18 7.49 -22.37
N ILE A 189 -3.91 8.79 -22.14
CA ILE A 189 -4.51 9.55 -21.05
C ILE A 189 -5.55 10.50 -21.63
N LYS A 190 -6.75 10.44 -21.09
CA LYS A 190 -7.82 11.36 -21.45
C LYS A 190 -7.67 12.69 -20.69
N PRO A 191 -8.13 13.81 -21.25
CA PRO A 191 -8.09 15.11 -20.58
C PRO A 191 -8.74 15.10 -19.19
N GLU A 192 -9.81 14.33 -19.02
CA GLU A 192 -10.53 14.21 -17.76
C GLU A 192 -9.65 13.58 -16.67
N GLU A 193 -8.76 12.60 -17.01
CA GLU A 193 -7.86 11.96 -16.07
C GLU A 193 -6.83 12.95 -15.48
N TYR A 194 -6.35 13.92 -16.28
CA TYR A 194 -5.49 15.00 -15.76
C TYR A 194 -6.26 15.91 -14.80
N ASN A 195 -7.50 16.27 -15.16
CA ASN A 195 -8.33 17.12 -14.32
C ASN A 195 -8.66 16.44 -12.98
N ASP A 196 -8.98 15.16 -13.01
CA ASP A 196 -9.29 14.38 -11.80
C ASP A 196 -8.03 14.25 -10.93
N PHE A 197 -6.87 13.94 -11.56
CA PHE A 197 -5.60 13.89 -10.87
C PHE A 197 -5.28 15.22 -10.17
N PHE A 198 -5.44 16.34 -10.86
CA PHE A 198 -5.19 17.67 -10.30
C PHE A 198 -6.07 17.95 -9.08
N ARG A 199 -7.38 17.67 -9.20
CA ARG A 199 -8.34 17.88 -8.13
C ARG A 199 -8.02 17.01 -6.91
N ASP A 200 -7.73 15.74 -7.14
CA ASP A 200 -7.48 14.78 -6.07
C ASP A 200 -6.15 15.05 -5.37
N GLN A 201 -5.09 15.37 -6.14
CA GLN A 201 -3.74 15.56 -5.61
C GLN A 201 -3.55 16.90 -4.89
N PHE A 202 -4.16 17.96 -5.42
CA PHE A 202 -3.99 19.31 -4.90
C PHE A 202 -5.22 19.84 -4.16
N HIS A 203 -6.29 19.02 -4.05
CA HIS A 203 -7.56 19.37 -3.41
C HIS A 203 -8.21 20.63 -4.01
N GLU A 204 -8.07 20.80 -5.31
CA GLU A 204 -8.62 21.90 -6.06
C GLU A 204 -10.02 21.56 -6.62
N TRP A 205 -10.87 22.57 -6.72
CA TRP A 205 -12.23 22.38 -7.26
C TRP A 205 -12.31 22.57 -8.78
N GLU A 206 -11.45 23.42 -9.31
CA GLU A 206 -11.38 23.76 -10.73
C GLU A 206 -10.34 22.88 -11.44
N ALA A 207 -10.53 22.65 -12.71
CA ALA A 207 -9.52 22.01 -13.54
C ALA A 207 -8.30 22.92 -13.71
N PRO A 208 -7.10 22.37 -13.94
CA PRO A 208 -5.93 23.18 -14.23
C PRO A 208 -6.14 24.03 -15.49
N MET A 209 -5.55 25.23 -15.54
CA MET A 209 -5.58 26.11 -16.70
C MET A 209 -4.78 25.50 -17.85
N GLU A 210 -3.67 24.86 -17.56
CA GLU A 210 -2.77 24.24 -18.54
C GLU A 210 -2.08 23.02 -17.95
N VAL A 211 -1.84 21.99 -18.77
CA VAL A 211 -1.18 20.74 -18.42
C VAL A 211 -0.02 20.46 -19.35
N PHE A 212 1.18 20.34 -18.82
CA PHE A 212 2.39 19.94 -19.53
C PHE A 212 2.80 18.53 -19.12
N HIS A 213 2.55 17.57 -20.00
CA HIS A 213 3.01 16.21 -19.84
C HIS A 213 4.15 15.97 -20.85
N THR A 214 5.36 15.73 -20.36
CA THR A 214 6.55 15.57 -21.18
C THR A 214 7.37 14.37 -20.76
N LYS A 215 8.04 13.79 -21.76
CA LYS A 215 9.07 12.77 -21.58
C LYS A 215 10.32 13.26 -22.29
N ALA A 216 11.41 13.40 -21.57
CA ALA A 216 12.72 13.72 -22.12
C ALA A 216 13.56 12.45 -22.21
N GLU A 217 14.18 12.25 -23.37
CA GLU A 217 15.10 11.15 -23.65
C GLU A 217 16.47 11.73 -23.98
N GLY A 218 17.53 11.19 -23.39
CA GLY A 218 18.89 11.64 -23.59
C GLY A 218 19.85 11.14 -22.51
N THR A 219 20.87 11.92 -22.20
CA THR A 219 21.83 11.59 -21.12
C THR A 219 21.16 11.51 -19.76
N VAL A 220 20.08 12.27 -19.56
CA VAL A 220 19.19 12.18 -18.40
C VAL A 220 17.79 11.97 -18.94
N GLU A 221 17.21 10.84 -18.58
CA GLU A 221 15.82 10.51 -18.93
C GLU A 221 14.89 10.87 -17.76
N TYR A 222 13.82 11.59 -18.05
CA TYR A 222 12.78 11.88 -17.07
C TYR A 222 11.42 12.02 -17.72
N THR A 223 10.39 11.78 -16.92
CA THR A 223 8.99 12.12 -17.23
C THR A 223 8.51 13.16 -16.23
N ALA A 224 7.75 14.14 -16.72
CA ALA A 224 7.21 15.19 -15.87
C ALA A 224 5.76 15.52 -16.26
N LEU A 225 4.96 15.77 -15.23
CA LEU A 225 3.62 16.34 -15.34
C LEU A 225 3.63 17.65 -14.54
N LEU A 226 3.41 18.75 -15.23
CA LEU A 226 3.30 20.08 -14.63
C LEU A 226 1.90 20.60 -14.90
N GLU A 227 1.27 21.14 -13.88
CA GLU A 227 -0.09 21.66 -13.96
C GLU A 227 -0.14 23.07 -13.42
N ILE A 228 -0.75 23.98 -14.17
CA ILE A 228 -0.93 25.37 -13.78
C ILE A 228 -2.35 25.53 -13.24
N PRO A 229 -2.54 25.91 -11.96
CA PRO A 229 -3.86 26.12 -11.41
C PRO A 229 -4.60 27.27 -12.13
N ALA A 230 -5.92 27.17 -12.27
CA ALA A 230 -6.75 28.23 -12.88
C ALA A 230 -6.73 29.54 -12.07
N ARG A 231 -6.46 29.44 -10.77
CA ARG A 231 -6.30 30.59 -9.87
C ARG A 231 -4.96 30.52 -9.15
N ALA A 232 -4.34 31.69 -8.96
CA ALA A 232 -3.12 31.78 -8.17
C ALA A 232 -3.38 31.29 -6.73
N PRO A 233 -2.54 30.40 -6.17
CA PRO A 233 -2.63 30.01 -4.78
C PRO A 233 -2.55 31.23 -3.86
N PHE A 234 -3.33 31.21 -2.78
CA PHE A 234 -3.42 32.33 -1.83
C PHE A 234 -2.04 32.71 -1.24
N ASN A 235 -1.16 31.76 -1.07
CA ASN A 235 0.17 31.93 -0.49
C ASN A 235 1.30 32.14 -1.54
N LEU A 236 0.97 32.33 -2.84
CA LEU A 236 1.96 32.45 -3.90
C LEU A 236 3.01 33.55 -3.66
N TYR A 237 2.64 34.63 -2.97
CA TYR A 237 3.50 35.77 -2.68
C TYR A 237 3.88 35.88 -1.20
N GLN A 238 3.53 34.91 -0.38
CA GLN A 238 3.96 34.85 1.02
C GLN A 238 5.27 34.06 1.05
N ALA A 239 6.37 34.73 1.34
CA ALA A 239 7.63 34.05 1.63
C ALA A 239 7.50 33.39 3.02
N ASP A 240 7.80 32.11 3.10
CA ASP A 240 8.01 31.40 4.36
C ASP A 240 9.25 31.91 5.09
#